data_eef70e311de6416a9b9bbeee52aa929a
#
_entry.id   eef70e311de6416a9b9bbeee52aa929a
#
_cell.length_a   1.000
_cell.length_b   1.000
_cell.length_c   1.000
_cell.angle_alpha   90.00
_cell.angle_beta   90.00
_cell.angle_gamma   90.00
#
_symmetry.space_group_name_H-M   'P 1'
#
loop_
_entity.id
_entity.type
_entity.pdbx_description
1 polymer ?
#
loop_
_entity_poly.entity_id
_entity_poly.type
_entity_poly.pdbx_seq_one_letter_code
_entity_poly.pdbx_strand_id
1 'polypeptide(L)'
;MLVLLFIASTAFSETPAARIAVAERSWPTFWRQFTSAIDKRDHAALLRMMPSDFFDGGGGLTPRKWLQFIDENERKGSWRDLQRSVAGGGINRDWGSKGVPTKVTRDNGYYFEFRKDGKWYFAGVVGD
;
A
#
# COMPACT_ATOMS: atom_id res chain seq x y z
N MET A 1 -8.79 46.81 -16.28
CA MET A 1 -7.43 46.30 -16.24
C MET A 1 -7.52 44.82 -15.83
N LEU A 2 -7.32 43.93 -16.80
CA LEU A 2 -7.42 42.48 -16.59
C LEU A 2 -6.06 41.99 -16.08
N VAL A 3 -5.99 41.56 -14.82
CA VAL A 3 -4.80 40.88 -14.31
C VAL A 3 -4.97 39.42 -14.63
N LEU A 4 -4.30 38.96 -15.68
CA LEU A 4 -4.16 37.54 -15.97
C LEU A 4 -3.18 36.95 -14.95
N LEU A 5 -3.73 36.33 -13.93
CA LEU A 5 -2.95 35.46 -13.07
C LEU A 5 -2.61 34.17 -13.86
N PHE A 6 -1.40 34.15 -14.42
CA PHE A 6 -0.82 32.87 -14.87
C PHE A 6 -0.46 32.04 -13.65
N ILE A 7 -1.34 31.12 -13.28
CA ILE A 7 -0.93 30.03 -12.43
C ILE A 7 -0.07 29.12 -13.31
N ALA A 8 1.25 29.32 -13.26
CA ALA A 8 2.17 28.35 -13.81
C ALA A 8 2.00 27.08 -12.99
N SER A 9 1.29 26.11 -13.54
CA SER A 9 1.35 24.75 -13.06
C SER A 9 2.78 24.26 -13.36
N THR A 10 3.68 24.41 -12.39
CA THR A 10 4.97 23.75 -12.43
C THR A 10 4.68 22.26 -12.33
N ALA A 11 4.75 21.59 -13.47
CA ALA A 11 4.86 20.15 -13.49
C ALA A 11 6.16 19.81 -12.72
N PHE A 12 6.03 19.38 -11.46
CA PHE A 12 7.15 18.81 -10.74
C PHE A 12 7.53 17.51 -11.45
N SER A 13 8.58 17.56 -12.29
CA SER A 13 9.26 16.34 -12.66
C SER A 13 10.01 15.89 -11.41
N GLU A 14 9.37 15.04 -10.61
CA GLU A 14 10.01 14.48 -9.45
C GLU A 14 11.20 13.62 -9.89
N THR A 15 12.39 13.97 -9.39
CA THR A 15 13.54 13.08 -9.51
C THR A 15 13.25 11.79 -8.71
N PRO A 16 13.83 10.64 -9.07
CA PRO A 16 13.70 9.43 -8.27
C PRO A 16 14.05 9.63 -6.80
N ALA A 17 15.08 10.42 -6.51
CA ALA A 17 15.50 10.73 -5.13
C ALA A 17 14.44 11.54 -4.39
N ALA A 18 13.82 12.55 -5.02
CA ALA A 18 12.75 13.35 -4.44
C ALA A 18 11.52 12.49 -4.15
N ARG A 19 11.18 11.59 -5.06
CA ARG A 19 10.07 10.66 -4.90
C ARG A 19 10.27 9.69 -3.74
N ILE A 20 11.47 9.14 -3.59
CA ILE A 20 11.83 8.28 -2.46
C ILE A 20 11.68 9.06 -1.14
N ALA A 21 12.14 10.31 -1.09
CA ALA A 21 12.03 11.15 0.11
C ALA A 21 10.57 11.41 0.50
N VAL A 22 9.70 11.70 -0.47
CA VAL A 22 8.26 11.87 -0.23
C VAL A 22 7.62 10.57 0.27
N ALA A 23 7.96 9.45 -0.36
CA ALA A 23 7.47 8.14 0.03
C ALA A 23 7.85 7.80 1.49
N GLU A 24 9.11 8.01 1.86
CA GLU A 24 9.60 7.74 3.22
C GLU A 24 8.93 8.65 4.26
N ARG A 25 8.71 9.93 3.96
CA ARG A 25 8.03 10.84 4.88
C ARG A 25 6.56 10.48 5.10
N SER A 26 5.88 9.98 4.09
CA SER A 26 4.46 9.64 4.14
C SER A 26 4.18 8.24 4.66
N TRP A 27 5.18 7.37 4.70
CA TRP A 27 5.03 5.98 5.13
C TRP A 27 4.47 5.84 6.55
N PRO A 28 4.98 6.54 7.59
CA PRO A 28 4.47 6.35 8.95
C PRO A 28 2.98 6.63 9.09
N THR A 29 2.47 7.64 8.40
CA THR A 29 1.04 7.98 8.41
C THR A 29 0.22 6.88 7.74
N PHE A 30 0.64 6.43 6.55
CA PHE A 30 0.00 5.31 5.87
C PHE A 30 0.00 4.06 6.73
N TRP A 31 1.13 3.73 7.34
CA TRP A 31 1.27 2.51 8.15
C TRP A 31 0.34 2.51 9.36
N ARG A 32 0.19 3.65 10.03
CA ARG A 32 -0.77 3.78 11.15
C ARG A 32 -2.20 3.56 10.69
N GLN A 33 -2.57 4.14 9.54
CA GLN A 33 -3.92 3.97 8.98
C GLN A 33 -4.17 2.52 8.58
N PHE A 34 -3.19 1.91 7.95
CA PHE A 34 -3.27 0.51 7.51
C PHE A 34 -3.39 -0.45 8.69
N THR A 35 -2.52 -0.35 9.68
CA THR A 35 -2.54 -1.21 10.86
C THR A 35 -3.82 -1.01 11.67
N SER A 36 -4.31 0.21 11.79
CA SER A 36 -5.60 0.49 12.43
C SER A 36 -6.76 -0.17 11.67
N ALA A 37 -6.76 -0.10 10.36
CA ALA A 37 -7.79 -0.74 9.53
C ALA A 37 -7.76 -2.27 9.67
N ILE A 38 -6.58 -2.86 9.75
CA ILE A 38 -6.42 -4.30 9.99
C ILE A 38 -6.96 -4.68 11.38
N ASP A 39 -6.60 -3.95 12.42
CA ASP A 39 -7.03 -4.23 13.80
C ASP A 39 -8.55 -4.13 13.96
N LYS A 40 -9.17 -3.18 13.26
CA LYS A 40 -10.62 -2.98 13.26
C LYS A 40 -11.37 -3.84 12.25
N ARG A 41 -10.65 -4.57 11.39
CA ARG A 41 -11.20 -5.30 10.24
C ARG A 41 -12.09 -4.40 9.38
N ASP A 42 -11.62 -3.17 9.15
CA ASP A 42 -12.35 -2.13 8.44
C ASP A 42 -12.20 -2.33 6.92
N HIS A 43 -13.14 -3.05 6.33
CA HIS A 43 -13.14 -3.36 4.90
C HIS A 43 -13.12 -2.11 4.03
N ALA A 44 -13.93 -1.12 4.36
CA ALA A 44 -14.02 0.12 3.56
C ALA A 44 -12.69 0.87 3.55
N ALA A 45 -12.02 0.98 4.72
CA ALA A 45 -10.71 1.60 4.81
C ALA A 45 -9.65 0.80 4.04
N LEU A 46 -9.64 -0.51 4.17
CA LEU A 46 -8.69 -1.39 3.46
C LEU A 46 -8.89 -1.30 1.95
N LEU A 47 -10.12 -1.32 1.47
CA LEU A 47 -10.41 -1.20 0.04
C LEU A 47 -9.91 0.12 -0.55
N ARG A 48 -9.96 1.22 0.21
CA ARG A 48 -9.39 2.50 -0.23
C ARG A 48 -7.86 2.46 -0.37
N MET A 49 -7.21 1.57 0.35
CA MET A 49 -5.74 1.40 0.35
C MET A 49 -5.26 0.31 -0.63
N MET A 50 -6.18 -0.38 -1.29
CA MET A 50 -5.88 -1.48 -2.20
C MET A 50 -6.18 -1.06 -3.64
N PRO A 51 -5.22 -1.20 -4.58
CA PRO A 51 -5.45 -0.86 -5.97
C PRO A 51 -6.26 -1.94 -6.69
N SER A 52 -6.87 -1.59 -7.81
CA SER A 52 -7.64 -2.54 -8.63
C SER A 52 -6.79 -3.66 -9.22
N ASP A 53 -5.49 -3.43 -9.40
CA ASP A 53 -4.51 -4.41 -9.86
C ASP A 53 -3.80 -5.15 -8.71
N PHE A 54 -4.40 -5.20 -7.53
CA PHE A 54 -3.91 -5.94 -6.38
C PHE A 54 -3.53 -7.37 -6.78
N PHE A 55 -2.34 -7.80 -6.37
CA PHE A 55 -1.81 -9.13 -6.65
C PHE A 55 -1.94 -10.02 -5.42
N ASP A 56 -2.74 -11.07 -5.51
CA ASP A 56 -3.07 -11.95 -4.38
C ASP A 56 -2.17 -13.20 -4.27
N GLY A 57 -1.03 -13.21 -4.94
CA GLY A 57 -0.14 -14.37 -4.97
C GLY A 57 -0.41 -15.34 -6.12
N GLY A 58 -1.27 -14.97 -7.08
CA GLY A 58 -1.54 -15.75 -8.30
C GLY A 58 -2.95 -16.31 -8.42
N GLY A 59 -3.82 -16.09 -7.43
CA GLY A 59 -5.21 -16.56 -7.45
C GLY A 59 -6.16 -15.67 -8.25
N GLY A 60 -5.75 -14.45 -8.61
CA GLY A 60 -6.56 -13.52 -9.39
C GLY A 60 -7.74 -12.89 -8.64
N LEU A 61 -7.68 -12.85 -7.31
CA LEU A 61 -8.73 -12.25 -6.51
C LEU A 61 -8.69 -10.72 -6.58
N THR A 62 -9.86 -10.12 -6.75
CA THR A 62 -10.01 -8.67 -6.57
C THR A 62 -9.80 -8.32 -5.09
N PRO A 63 -9.51 -7.03 -4.75
CA PRO A 63 -9.39 -6.63 -3.34
C PRO A 63 -10.59 -7.05 -2.49
N ARG A 64 -11.79 -6.84 -3.01
CA ARG A 64 -13.04 -7.19 -2.29
C ARG A 64 -13.15 -8.70 -2.03
N LYS A 65 -12.82 -9.52 -3.03
CA LYS A 65 -12.82 -10.98 -2.89
C LYS A 65 -11.72 -11.48 -1.97
N TRP A 66 -10.56 -10.83 -1.98
CA TRP A 66 -9.47 -11.17 -1.08
C TRP A 66 -9.86 -10.93 0.39
N LEU A 67 -10.50 -9.80 0.70
CA LEU A 67 -11.02 -9.53 2.04
C LEU A 67 -12.11 -10.53 2.45
N GLN A 68 -12.98 -10.91 1.52
CA GLN A 68 -13.97 -11.96 1.76
C GLN A 68 -13.29 -13.29 2.09
N PHE A 69 -12.24 -13.64 1.37
CA PHE A 69 -11.43 -14.85 1.65
C PHE A 69 -10.82 -14.80 3.06
N ILE A 70 -10.30 -13.64 3.47
CA ILE A 70 -9.74 -13.46 4.82
C ILE A 70 -10.84 -13.68 5.87
N ASP A 71 -12.04 -13.12 5.68
CA ASP A 71 -13.18 -13.33 6.58
C ASP A 71 -13.60 -14.81 6.66
N GLU A 72 -13.70 -15.48 5.53
CA GLU A 72 -14.11 -16.88 5.46
C GLU A 72 -13.11 -17.83 6.14
N ASN A 73 -11.86 -17.42 6.24
CA ASN A 73 -10.79 -18.18 6.88
C ASN A 73 -10.47 -17.69 8.31
N GLU A 74 -11.35 -16.92 8.93
CA GLU A 74 -11.14 -16.37 10.27
C GLU A 74 -10.87 -17.47 11.31
N ARG A 75 -11.60 -18.57 11.24
CA ARG A 75 -11.40 -19.72 12.16
C ARG A 75 -10.04 -20.37 12.02
N LYS A 76 -9.41 -20.26 10.85
CA LYS A 76 -8.04 -20.72 10.58
C LYS A 76 -6.99 -19.68 10.96
N GLY A 77 -7.40 -18.53 11.50
CA GLY A 77 -6.51 -17.49 11.99
C GLY A 77 -6.06 -16.49 10.95
N SER A 78 -6.80 -16.30 9.83
CA SER A 78 -6.41 -15.39 8.75
C SER A 78 -6.18 -13.95 9.21
N TRP A 79 -7.12 -13.37 9.96
CA TRP A 79 -6.98 -12.02 10.50
C TRP A 79 -5.85 -11.91 11.51
N ARG A 80 -5.69 -12.91 12.37
CA ARG A 80 -4.60 -12.96 13.35
C ARG A 80 -3.23 -13.04 12.68
N ASP A 81 -3.11 -13.84 11.63
CA ASP A 81 -1.86 -13.96 10.87
C ASP A 81 -1.52 -12.65 10.18
N LEU A 82 -2.53 -11.98 9.62
CA LEU A 82 -2.37 -10.65 9.01
C LEU A 82 -1.92 -9.62 10.05
N GLN A 83 -2.59 -9.55 11.20
CA GLN A 83 -2.21 -8.68 12.32
C GLN A 83 -0.79 -8.94 12.81
N ARG A 84 -0.41 -10.20 12.93
CA ARG A 84 0.94 -10.60 13.35
C ARG A 84 2.00 -10.17 12.35
N SER A 85 1.73 -10.36 11.06
CA SER A 85 2.67 -9.97 10.00
C SER A 85 2.88 -8.46 9.96
N VAL A 86 1.82 -7.67 10.08
CA VAL A 86 1.94 -6.21 10.08
C VAL A 86 2.58 -5.67 11.36
N ALA A 87 2.46 -6.37 12.48
CA ALA A 87 3.12 -5.98 13.72
C ALA A 87 4.66 -5.97 13.58
N GLY A 88 5.22 -6.75 12.68
CA GLY A 88 6.65 -6.76 12.36
C GLY A 88 7.13 -5.58 11.53
N GLY A 89 6.22 -4.72 11.06
CA GLY A 89 6.56 -3.56 10.23
C GLY A 89 6.84 -3.90 8.77
N GLY A 90 6.91 -2.85 7.94
CA GLY A 90 7.31 -2.95 6.55
C GLY A 90 8.78 -2.62 6.37
N ILE A 91 9.51 -3.45 5.66
CA ILE A 91 10.92 -3.23 5.33
C ILE A 91 11.08 -2.83 3.87
N ASN A 92 12.11 -2.03 3.58
CA ASN A 92 12.46 -1.65 2.22
C ASN A 92 12.91 -2.89 1.44
N ARG A 93 12.35 -3.06 0.26
CA ARG A 93 12.76 -4.13 -0.65
C ARG A 93 12.58 -3.69 -2.09
N ASP A 94 13.62 -3.88 -2.88
CA ASP A 94 13.59 -3.60 -4.30
C ASP A 94 12.88 -4.74 -5.04
N TRP A 95 11.59 -4.53 -5.31
CA TRP A 95 10.80 -5.45 -6.11
C TRP A 95 10.21 -4.68 -7.30
N GLY A 96 10.60 -5.02 -8.49
CA GLY A 96 9.97 -4.49 -9.68
C GLY A 96 10.71 -3.34 -10.33
N SER A 97 9.99 -2.39 -10.91
CA SER A 97 10.54 -1.31 -11.72
C SER A 97 11.44 -0.39 -10.92
N LYS A 98 12.61 -0.06 -11.49
CA LYS A 98 13.53 0.93 -10.90
C LYS A 98 12.82 2.23 -10.56
N GLY A 99 13.07 2.75 -9.35
CA GLY A 99 12.56 4.04 -8.91
C GLY A 99 11.15 4.01 -8.34
N VAL A 100 10.54 2.85 -8.17
CA VAL A 100 9.27 2.71 -7.46
C VAL A 100 9.56 2.36 -6.00
N PRO A 101 9.24 3.25 -5.04
CA PRO A 101 9.40 2.93 -3.62
C PRO A 101 8.47 1.79 -3.22
N THR A 102 9.03 0.77 -2.61
CA THR A 102 8.29 -0.42 -2.20
C THR A 102 8.70 -0.86 -0.80
N LYS A 103 7.77 -1.49 -0.10
CA LYS A 103 8.02 -2.13 1.19
C LYS A 103 7.31 -3.48 1.24
N VAL A 104 7.80 -4.36 2.08
CA VAL A 104 7.22 -5.69 2.27
C VAL A 104 7.31 -6.07 3.75
N THR A 105 6.32 -6.81 4.25
CA THR A 105 6.42 -7.42 5.57
C THR A 105 7.37 -8.62 5.53
N ARG A 106 8.07 -8.90 6.63
CA ARG A 106 9.00 -10.04 6.74
C ARG A 106 8.28 -11.37 6.59
N ASP A 107 7.10 -11.47 7.21
CA ASP A 107 6.30 -12.68 7.19
C ASP A 107 5.16 -12.53 6.19
N ASN A 108 4.89 -13.53 5.40
CA ASN A 108 3.81 -13.64 4.41
C ASN A 108 3.93 -12.71 3.20
N GLY A 109 4.93 -11.82 3.16
CA GLY A 109 5.19 -10.98 2.01
C GLY A 109 4.06 -10.05 1.61
N TYR A 110 3.42 -9.37 2.56
CA TYR A 110 2.48 -8.30 2.24
C TYR A 110 3.25 -7.13 1.65
N TYR A 111 2.83 -6.68 0.48
CA TYR A 111 3.60 -5.82 -0.40
C TYR A 111 2.93 -4.46 -0.55
N PHE A 112 3.73 -3.40 -0.47
CA PHE A 112 3.27 -2.01 -0.52
C PHE A 112 4.05 -1.24 -1.57
N GLU A 113 3.36 -0.38 -2.28
CA GLU A 113 3.90 0.42 -3.38
C GLU A 113 3.51 1.89 -3.24
N PHE A 114 4.48 2.79 -3.42
CA PHE A 114 4.22 4.21 -3.54
C PHE A 114 3.99 4.54 -5.01
N ARG A 115 2.80 5.00 -5.37
CA ARG A 115 2.40 5.17 -6.76
C ARG A 115 2.50 6.62 -7.24
N LYS A 116 2.28 6.81 -8.55
CA LYS A 116 2.43 8.11 -9.22
C LYS A 116 1.50 9.19 -8.69
N ASP A 117 0.37 8.81 -8.08
CA ASP A 117 -0.55 9.73 -7.42
C ASP A 117 -0.04 10.26 -6.08
N GLY A 118 1.15 9.85 -5.65
CA GLY A 118 1.75 10.30 -4.40
C GLY A 118 1.22 9.59 -3.16
N LYS A 119 0.64 8.41 -3.32
CA LYS A 119 0.06 7.62 -2.22
C LYS A 119 0.67 6.24 -2.13
N TRP A 120 0.75 5.73 -0.89
CA TRP A 120 1.03 4.33 -0.62
C TRP A 120 -0.22 3.46 -0.80
N TYR A 121 -0.01 2.27 -1.30
CA TYR A 121 -1.05 1.25 -1.45
C TYR A 121 -0.58 -0.09 -0.91
N PHE A 122 -1.51 -0.83 -0.32
CA PHE A 122 -1.36 -2.26 -0.12
C PHE A 122 -1.60 -2.93 -1.48
N ALA A 123 -0.52 -3.27 -2.17
CA ALA A 123 -0.55 -3.63 -3.58
C ALA A 123 -0.62 -5.13 -3.83
N GLY A 124 -0.34 -5.95 -2.82
CA GLY A 124 -0.45 -7.38 -3.01
C GLY A 124 0.19 -8.23 -1.94
N VAL A 125 0.24 -9.52 -2.23
CA VAL A 125 0.90 -10.55 -1.43
C VAL A 125 1.88 -11.27 -2.34
N VAL A 126 3.17 -11.17 -2.04
CA VAL A 126 4.22 -11.75 -2.89
C VAL A 126 4.79 -13.06 -2.33
N GLY A 127 4.33 -13.47 -1.15
CA GLY A 127 4.78 -14.67 -0.48
C GLY A 127 6.15 -14.53 0.20
N ASP A 128 6.62 -15.62 0.79
CA ASP A 128 7.91 -15.69 1.47
C ASP A 128 9.09 -15.84 0.49
#